data_4f5777059d4ea977dfc825e5fc4bba1b
#
_entry.id   4f5777059d4ea977dfc825e5fc4bba1b
#
_cell.length_a   1.000
_cell.length_b   1.000
_cell.length_c   1.000
_cell.angle_alpha   90.00
_cell.angle_beta   90.00
_cell.angle_gamma   90.00
#
_symmetry.space_group_name_H-M   'P 1'
#
loop_
_entity.id
_entity.type
_entity.pdbx_description
1 polymer ?
#
loop_
_entity_poly.entity_id
_entity_poly.type
_entity_poly.pdbx_seq_one_letter_code
_entity_poly.pdbx_strand_id
1 'polypeptide(L)'
;MYGTGWKRDDQGNFIINEKTGLRETENNVRLGDIYPDFTMGINNSLSYKGFNLSFLIDIRQGGSLYSGTVSSLRSLGLSAETAVGREDQYIESGVIMNADGTSRPNDVPVKNMQDYWSHMAKTSNTEGCVFDASYVKLRELTFSYSLPRKWFKDFFIKSLDLGFEGRNLWLIKSHVPHIDPEANFFGTAEIGEGVEFNSIPATRSFGFNLKLTL
;
A
#
# COMPACT_ATOMS: atom_id res chain seq x y z
N MET A 1 -2.81 13.75 9.52
CA MET A 1 -1.55 13.16 10.04
C MET A 1 -0.49 14.25 10.16
N TYR A 2 0.19 14.33 11.30
CA TYR A 2 1.31 15.25 11.56
C TYR A 2 2.52 14.44 12.03
N GLY A 3 3.72 14.89 11.64
CA GLY A 3 4.95 14.20 11.99
C GLY A 3 6.20 15.02 11.67
N THR A 4 7.33 14.37 11.61
CA THR A 4 8.57 14.97 11.15
C THR A 4 8.67 14.84 9.64
N GLY A 5 8.79 15.98 8.96
CA GLY A 5 8.91 16.07 7.51
C GLY A 5 10.30 16.53 7.06
N TRP A 6 10.49 16.56 5.76
CA TRP A 6 11.69 17.12 5.14
C TRP A 6 11.61 18.64 5.10
N LYS A 7 12.66 19.30 5.52
CA LYS A 7 12.78 20.74 5.40
C LYS A 7 12.99 21.14 3.93
N ARG A 8 12.27 22.16 3.50
CA ARG A 8 12.30 22.67 2.13
C ARG A 8 12.54 24.18 2.11
N ASP A 9 13.12 24.66 1.02
CA ASP A 9 13.19 26.09 0.74
C ASP A 9 11.84 26.62 0.20
N ASP A 10 11.77 27.93 -0.05
CA ASP A 10 10.57 28.60 -0.60
C ASP A 10 10.20 28.13 -2.03
N GLN A 11 11.13 27.45 -2.72
CA GLN A 11 10.92 26.89 -4.06
C GLN A 11 10.53 25.41 -4.02
N GLY A 12 10.47 24.80 -2.81
CA GLY A 12 10.12 23.40 -2.59
C GLY A 12 11.28 22.42 -2.72
N ASN A 13 12.53 22.88 -2.89
CA ASN A 13 13.70 22.02 -2.92
C ASN A 13 14.04 21.52 -1.51
N PHE A 14 14.49 20.27 -1.41
CA PHE A 14 14.97 19.73 -0.12
C PHE A 14 16.22 20.47 0.33
N ILE A 15 16.24 20.85 1.60
CA ILE A 15 17.44 21.42 2.25
C ILE A 15 18.31 20.26 2.70
N ILE A 16 19.57 20.28 2.25
CA ILE A 16 20.54 19.24 2.52
C ILE A 16 21.56 19.76 3.55
N ASN A 17 21.87 18.91 4.51
CA ASN A 17 22.89 19.18 5.51
C ASN A 17 24.28 19.12 4.88
N GLU A 18 25.02 20.22 4.93
CA GLU A 18 26.34 20.39 4.34
C GLU A 18 27.39 19.38 4.83
N LYS A 19 27.23 18.83 6.05
CA LYS A 19 28.22 17.91 6.63
C LYS A 19 27.92 16.44 6.30
N THR A 20 26.68 16.11 6.02
CA THR A 20 26.24 14.70 5.90
C THR A 20 25.73 14.34 4.50
N GLY A 21 25.38 15.31 3.67
CA GLY A 21 24.72 15.10 2.39
C GLY A 21 23.28 14.59 2.50
N LEU A 22 22.70 14.57 3.72
CA LEU A 22 21.35 14.07 3.99
C LEU A 22 20.35 15.23 4.09
N ARG A 23 19.08 14.96 3.82
CA ARG A 23 18.00 15.94 3.96
C ARG A 23 17.88 16.42 5.41
N GLU A 24 17.67 17.70 5.61
CA GLU A 24 17.28 18.23 6.92
C GLU A 24 15.81 17.94 7.21
N THR A 25 15.48 17.83 8.50
CA THR A 25 14.12 17.51 8.95
C THR A 25 13.50 18.69 9.70
N GLU A 26 12.19 18.77 9.65
CA GLU A 26 11.36 19.73 10.37
C GLU A 26 10.26 19.00 11.14
N ASN A 27 10.02 19.38 12.38
CA ASN A 27 9.01 18.76 13.23
C ASN A 27 7.63 19.39 13.02
N ASN A 28 6.58 18.62 13.34
CA ASN A 28 5.20 19.07 13.33
C ASN A 28 4.68 19.52 11.95
N VAL A 29 5.14 18.83 10.91
CA VAL A 29 4.69 19.06 9.53
C VAL A 29 3.41 18.25 9.28
N ARG A 30 2.45 18.83 8.53
CA ARG A 30 1.30 18.07 8.03
C ARG A 30 1.75 17.16 6.88
N LEU A 31 1.70 15.85 7.10
CA LEU A 31 2.17 14.84 6.16
C LEU A 31 1.07 14.27 5.26
N GLY A 32 -0.19 14.52 5.60
CA GLY A 32 -1.32 14.07 4.80
C GLY A 32 -2.61 13.95 5.59
N ASP A 33 -3.64 13.48 4.92
CA ASP A 33 -4.92 13.13 5.54
C ASP A 33 -5.08 11.61 5.55
N ILE A 34 -5.58 11.05 6.64
CA ILE A 34 -5.79 9.60 6.76
C ILE A 34 -7.08 9.14 6.07
N TYR A 35 -8.03 10.05 5.87
CA TYR A 35 -9.30 9.72 5.23
C TYR A 35 -9.16 9.71 3.71
N PRO A 36 -9.78 8.73 3.02
CA PRO A 36 -9.83 8.71 1.57
C PRO A 36 -10.74 9.83 1.04
N ASP A 37 -10.48 10.26 -0.19
CA ASP A 37 -11.38 11.15 -0.92
C ASP A 37 -12.72 10.46 -1.19
N PHE A 38 -12.64 9.17 -1.58
CA PHE A 38 -13.81 8.29 -1.70
C PHE A 38 -13.42 6.80 -1.64
N THR A 39 -14.42 5.98 -1.36
CA THR A 39 -14.38 4.53 -1.54
C THR A 39 -15.49 4.11 -2.49
N MET A 40 -15.23 3.11 -3.36
CA MET A 40 -16.20 2.64 -4.35
C MET A 40 -16.11 1.12 -4.51
N GLY A 41 -17.28 0.45 -4.50
CA GLY A 41 -17.40 -0.95 -4.85
C GLY A 41 -18.12 -1.11 -6.20
N ILE A 42 -17.48 -1.80 -7.14
CA ILE A 42 -18.11 -2.17 -8.43
C ILE A 42 -18.46 -3.65 -8.37
N ASN A 43 -19.74 -3.92 -8.22
CA ASN A 43 -20.27 -5.30 -8.25
C ASN A 43 -20.91 -5.56 -9.61
N ASN A 44 -20.52 -6.66 -10.26
CA ASN A 44 -21.09 -7.09 -11.52
C ASN A 44 -21.47 -8.57 -11.45
N SER A 45 -22.59 -8.93 -12.08
CA SER A 45 -23.08 -10.30 -12.18
C SER A 45 -23.56 -10.60 -13.59
N LEU A 46 -23.06 -11.69 -14.16
CA LEU A 46 -23.33 -12.15 -15.50
C LEU A 46 -23.86 -13.58 -15.42
N SER A 47 -24.99 -13.84 -16.11
CA SER A 47 -25.59 -15.18 -16.18
C SER A 47 -25.83 -15.58 -17.63
N TYR A 48 -25.39 -16.79 -17.99
CA TYR A 48 -25.60 -17.33 -19.34
C TYR A 48 -25.66 -18.86 -19.32
N LYS A 49 -26.76 -19.40 -19.76
CA LYS A 49 -26.99 -20.86 -19.95
C LYS A 49 -26.57 -21.72 -18.75
N GLY A 50 -26.93 -21.28 -17.56
CA GLY A 50 -26.58 -21.98 -16.31
C GLY A 50 -25.24 -21.60 -15.69
N PHE A 51 -24.37 -20.88 -16.40
CA PHE A 51 -23.18 -20.28 -15.85
C PHE A 51 -23.53 -18.93 -15.19
N ASN A 52 -22.99 -18.73 -14.01
CA ASN A 52 -23.08 -17.45 -13.32
C ASN A 52 -21.67 -17.03 -12.90
N LEU A 53 -21.31 -15.80 -13.22
CA LEU A 53 -20.07 -15.16 -12.84
C LEU A 53 -20.41 -13.88 -12.09
N SER A 54 -19.90 -13.69 -10.89
CA SER A 54 -19.96 -12.40 -10.24
C SER A 54 -18.60 -11.99 -9.69
N PHE A 55 -18.34 -10.69 -9.66
CA PHE A 55 -17.12 -10.16 -9.10
C PHE A 55 -17.35 -8.79 -8.44
N LEU A 56 -16.56 -8.52 -7.42
CA LEU A 56 -16.50 -7.24 -6.72
C LEU A 56 -15.10 -6.65 -6.87
N ILE A 57 -15.02 -5.47 -7.47
CA ILE A 57 -13.83 -4.63 -7.47
C ILE A 57 -14.02 -3.57 -6.40
N ASP A 58 -13.06 -3.48 -5.50
CA ASP A 58 -13.01 -2.52 -4.41
C ASP A 58 -11.92 -1.49 -4.67
N ILE A 59 -12.28 -0.22 -4.55
CA ILE A 59 -11.44 0.93 -4.87
C ILE A 59 -11.44 1.87 -3.68
N ARG A 60 -10.26 2.23 -3.22
CA ARG A 60 -10.00 3.35 -2.33
C ARG A 60 -9.16 4.38 -3.08
N GLN A 61 -9.56 5.62 -3.05
CA GLN A 61 -8.82 6.74 -3.63
C GLN A 61 -8.50 7.76 -2.55
N GLY A 62 -7.23 8.15 -2.49
CA GLY A 62 -6.73 9.11 -1.51
C GLY A 62 -6.49 8.50 -0.11
N GLY A 63 -6.17 9.36 0.81
CA GLY A 63 -5.73 9.01 2.15
C GLY A 63 -4.23 8.77 2.24
N SER A 64 -3.68 8.92 3.44
CA SER A 64 -2.27 8.70 3.73
C SER A 64 -2.10 7.60 4.76
N LEU A 65 -1.10 6.74 4.55
CA LEU A 65 -0.73 5.65 5.43
C LEU A 65 0.74 5.75 5.80
N TYR A 66 1.04 5.86 7.10
CA TYR A 66 2.40 5.66 7.60
C TYR A 66 2.66 4.17 7.79
N SER A 67 3.78 3.68 7.22
CA SER A 67 4.19 2.29 7.41
C SER A 67 5.48 2.17 8.20
N GLY A 68 5.36 1.69 9.43
CA GLY A 68 6.48 1.30 10.26
C GLY A 68 7.15 0.01 9.78
N THR A 69 6.43 -0.86 9.07
CA THR A 69 7.02 -2.04 8.42
C THR A 69 7.99 -1.62 7.32
N VAL A 70 7.58 -0.72 6.42
CA VAL A 70 8.46 -0.21 5.37
C VAL A 70 9.65 0.55 5.97
N SER A 71 9.41 1.34 7.03
CA SER A 71 10.46 2.01 7.80
C SER A 71 11.52 1.01 8.30
N SER A 72 11.09 -0.09 8.91
CA SER A 72 11.97 -1.14 9.39
C SER A 72 12.72 -1.84 8.25
N LEU A 73 12.04 -2.20 7.17
CA LEU A 73 12.65 -2.85 6.01
C LEU A 73 13.73 -1.97 5.35
N ARG A 74 13.47 -0.67 5.20
CA ARG A 74 14.44 0.29 4.66
C ARG A 74 15.64 0.50 5.57
N SER A 75 15.38 0.75 6.85
CA SER A 75 16.46 1.03 7.81
C SER A 75 17.41 -0.16 8.02
N LEU A 76 16.89 -1.38 7.87
CA LEU A 76 17.66 -2.63 7.95
C LEU A 76 18.26 -3.08 6.60
N GLY A 77 17.97 -2.37 5.51
CA GLY A 77 18.45 -2.73 4.17
C GLY A 77 17.81 -4.01 3.62
N LEU A 78 16.58 -4.34 4.03
CA LEU A 78 15.87 -5.56 3.64
C LEU A 78 14.91 -5.37 2.47
N SER A 79 14.55 -4.12 2.13
CA SER A 79 13.75 -3.85 0.94
C SER A 79 14.61 -3.85 -0.33
N ALA A 80 14.07 -4.32 -1.46
CA ALA A 80 14.80 -4.44 -2.73
C ALA A 80 15.38 -3.10 -3.21
N GLU A 81 14.68 -2.00 -2.98
CA GLU A 81 15.14 -0.64 -3.32
C GLU A 81 16.46 -0.26 -2.64
N THR A 82 16.73 -0.79 -1.43
CA THR A 82 17.96 -0.51 -0.69
C THR A 82 19.19 -1.23 -1.24
N ALA A 83 19.01 -2.18 -2.15
CA ALA A 83 20.10 -2.88 -2.81
C ALA A 83 20.64 -2.13 -4.04
N VAL A 84 19.83 -1.23 -4.61
CA VAL A 84 20.21 -0.48 -5.81
C VAL A 84 21.25 0.57 -5.44
N GLY A 85 22.37 0.59 -6.17
CA GLY A 85 23.46 1.55 -5.96
C GLY A 85 24.12 1.48 -4.58
N ARG A 86 24.04 0.34 -3.88
CA ARG A 86 24.51 0.21 -2.49
C ARG A 86 26.01 0.52 -2.31
N GLU A 87 26.81 0.17 -3.33
CA GLU A 87 28.26 0.40 -3.34
C GLU A 87 28.64 1.69 -4.09
N ASP A 88 27.68 2.39 -4.65
CA ASP A 88 27.94 3.60 -5.42
C ASP A 88 27.94 4.85 -4.53
N GLN A 89 28.68 5.85 -4.97
CA GLN A 89 28.62 7.18 -4.35
C GLN A 89 27.29 7.84 -4.74
N TYR A 90 26.53 8.32 -3.75
CA TYR A 90 25.23 8.95 -3.94
C TYR A 90 25.24 10.39 -3.44
N ILE A 91 24.74 11.31 -4.28
CA ILE A 91 24.49 12.72 -3.94
C ILE A 91 22.99 12.95 -4.00
N GLU A 92 22.38 13.32 -2.86
CA GLU A 92 20.95 13.59 -2.76
C GLU A 92 20.59 14.89 -3.49
N SER A 93 19.49 14.86 -4.22
CA SER A 93 18.98 16.05 -4.92
C SER A 93 18.43 17.07 -3.93
N GLY A 94 18.88 18.32 -4.06
CA GLY A 94 18.45 19.41 -3.19
C GLY A 94 19.45 20.54 -3.14
N VAL A 95 19.28 21.42 -2.17
CA VAL A 95 20.10 22.61 -2.00
C VAL A 95 20.73 22.69 -0.61
N ILE A 96 21.89 23.31 -0.55
CA ILE A 96 22.55 23.67 0.71
C ILE A 96 22.33 25.16 0.93
N MET A 97 21.86 25.51 2.12
CA MET A 97 21.66 26.91 2.51
C MET A 97 22.97 27.51 3.02
N ASN A 98 23.39 28.62 2.44
CA ASN A 98 24.54 29.38 2.89
C ASN A 98 24.19 30.30 4.09
N ALA A 99 25.18 30.74 4.81
CA ALA A 99 24.99 31.62 5.98
C ALA A 99 24.40 33.01 5.63
N ASP A 100 24.53 33.44 4.38
CA ASP A 100 23.96 34.68 3.86
C ASP A 100 22.50 34.56 3.38
N GLY A 101 21.90 33.37 3.52
CA GLY A 101 20.54 33.08 3.10
C GLY A 101 20.39 32.70 1.62
N THR A 102 21.48 32.65 0.87
CA THR A 102 21.47 32.12 -0.50
C THR A 102 21.52 30.59 -0.49
N SER A 103 21.16 29.95 -1.59
CA SER A 103 21.26 28.50 -1.74
C SER A 103 22.17 28.12 -2.90
N ARG A 104 22.80 26.96 -2.81
CA ARG A 104 23.55 26.31 -3.88
C ARG A 104 23.10 24.87 -4.09
N PRO A 105 23.22 24.30 -5.28
CA PRO A 105 22.95 22.86 -5.47
C PRO A 105 23.81 22.01 -4.53
N ASN A 106 23.24 20.91 -4.06
CA ASN A 106 23.98 19.95 -3.26
C ASN A 106 25.05 19.25 -4.10
N ASP A 107 26.28 19.25 -3.60
CA ASP A 107 27.44 18.54 -4.16
C ASP A 107 28.11 17.61 -3.12
N VAL A 108 27.48 17.48 -1.96
CA VAL A 108 28.01 16.67 -0.83
C VAL A 108 27.46 15.25 -0.92
N PRO A 109 28.32 14.24 -1.10
CA PRO A 109 27.89 12.87 -1.11
C PRO A 109 27.51 12.38 0.29
N VAL A 110 26.52 11.48 0.35
CA VAL A 110 26.25 10.76 1.61
C VAL A 110 27.42 9.82 1.90
N LYS A 111 27.67 9.59 3.19
CA LYS A 111 28.78 8.75 3.64
C LYS A 111 28.69 7.32 3.13
N ASN A 112 27.50 6.75 3.16
CA ASN A 112 27.17 5.41 2.64
C ASN A 112 25.64 5.25 2.53
N MET A 113 25.18 4.24 1.79
CA MET A 113 23.76 3.99 1.58
C MET A 113 23.04 3.45 2.82
N GLN A 114 23.75 2.88 3.80
CA GLN A 114 23.14 2.49 5.06
C GLN A 114 22.71 3.72 5.88
N ASP A 115 23.58 4.75 5.96
CA ASP A 115 23.25 6.01 6.63
C ASP A 115 22.07 6.71 5.90
N TYR A 116 22.08 6.70 4.57
CA TYR A 116 20.99 7.23 3.74
C TYR A 116 19.65 6.57 4.07
N TRP A 117 19.56 5.24 3.93
CA TRP A 117 18.31 4.52 4.16
C TRP A 117 17.87 4.55 5.62
N SER A 118 18.82 4.51 6.56
CA SER A 118 18.50 4.71 7.97
C SER A 118 17.91 6.10 8.24
N HIS A 119 18.41 7.13 7.57
CA HIS A 119 17.90 8.49 7.69
C HIS A 119 16.53 8.65 7.04
N MET A 120 16.33 8.05 5.85
CA MET A 120 15.05 8.07 5.11
C MET A 120 13.93 7.33 5.84
N ALA A 121 14.25 6.40 6.72
CA ALA A 121 13.30 5.47 7.31
C ALA A 121 13.21 5.53 8.85
N LYS A 122 14.01 6.35 9.54
CA LYS A 122 13.94 6.44 11.01
C LYS A 122 12.59 7.01 11.47
N THR A 123 12.16 6.57 12.64
CA THR A 123 11.00 7.13 13.36
C THR A 123 11.08 8.64 13.60
N SER A 124 12.29 9.20 13.57
CA SER A 124 12.53 10.65 13.59
C SER A 124 12.19 11.35 12.27
N ASN A 125 11.87 10.58 11.22
CA ASN A 125 11.48 11.09 9.91
C ASN A 125 10.28 10.33 9.39
N THR A 126 9.13 10.81 9.71
CA THR A 126 7.87 10.16 9.40
C THR A 126 7.55 10.25 7.89
N GLU A 127 7.87 11.38 7.25
CA GLU A 127 7.50 11.64 5.84
C GLU A 127 8.05 10.59 4.89
N GLY A 128 9.27 10.09 5.11
CA GLY A 128 9.90 9.08 4.25
C GLY A 128 9.13 7.74 4.19
N CYS A 129 8.21 7.50 5.11
CA CYS A 129 7.41 6.27 5.19
C CYS A 129 5.90 6.53 5.23
N VAL A 130 5.47 7.71 4.77
CA VAL A 130 4.06 8.03 4.51
C VAL A 130 3.78 7.85 3.02
N PHE A 131 2.76 7.07 2.72
CA PHE A 131 2.39 6.69 1.36
C PHE A 131 0.93 7.07 1.07
N ASP A 132 0.61 7.23 -0.20
CA ASP A 132 -0.77 7.28 -0.69
C ASP A 132 -1.43 5.91 -0.46
N ALA A 133 -2.51 5.88 0.31
CA ALA A 133 -3.25 4.67 0.68
C ALA A 133 -4.23 4.20 -0.41
N SER A 134 -4.18 4.77 -1.61
CA SER A 134 -5.04 4.37 -2.72
C SER A 134 -4.74 2.95 -3.18
N TYR A 135 -5.81 2.19 -3.46
CA TYR A 135 -5.70 0.87 -4.03
C TYR A 135 -6.89 0.49 -4.91
N VAL A 136 -6.69 -0.54 -5.72
CA VAL A 136 -7.73 -1.26 -6.46
C VAL A 136 -7.55 -2.75 -6.20
N LYS A 137 -8.60 -3.43 -5.70
CA LYS A 137 -8.58 -4.87 -5.38
C LYS A 137 -9.71 -5.62 -6.08
N LEU A 138 -9.42 -6.82 -6.59
CA LEU A 138 -10.44 -7.82 -6.86
C LEU A 138 -10.80 -8.50 -5.52
N ARG A 139 -11.88 -8.02 -4.91
CA ARG A 139 -12.30 -8.41 -3.55
C ARG A 139 -12.92 -9.78 -3.53
N GLU A 140 -13.84 -10.02 -4.46
CA GLU A 140 -14.56 -11.28 -4.57
C GLU A 140 -14.71 -11.70 -6.04
N LEU A 141 -14.64 -12.99 -6.27
CA LEU A 141 -14.98 -13.63 -7.53
C LEU A 141 -15.76 -14.90 -7.22
N THR A 142 -16.95 -15.00 -7.78
CA THR A 142 -17.76 -16.22 -7.71
C THR A 142 -18.07 -16.70 -9.11
N PHE A 143 -17.82 -17.97 -9.34
CA PHE A 143 -18.21 -18.66 -10.57
C PHE A 143 -19.02 -19.89 -10.21
N SER A 144 -20.22 -20.03 -10.78
CA SER A 144 -21.05 -21.20 -10.54
C SER A 144 -21.71 -21.72 -11.82
N TYR A 145 -22.02 -22.99 -11.80
CA TYR A 145 -22.73 -23.66 -12.88
C TYR A 145 -23.88 -24.47 -12.34
N SER A 146 -25.08 -24.16 -12.80
CA SER A 146 -26.30 -24.91 -12.52
C SER A 146 -26.48 -26.00 -13.59
N LEU A 147 -26.38 -27.26 -13.18
CA LEU A 147 -26.51 -28.37 -14.11
C LEU A 147 -27.95 -28.46 -14.67
N PRO A 148 -28.10 -28.75 -15.98
CA PRO A 148 -29.40 -28.84 -16.59
C PRO A 148 -30.30 -29.95 -15.99
N ARG A 149 -31.53 -29.62 -15.62
CA ARG A 149 -32.50 -30.57 -15.03
C ARG A 149 -32.70 -31.84 -15.87
N LYS A 150 -32.50 -31.77 -17.19
CA LYS A 150 -32.60 -32.91 -18.08
C LYS A 150 -31.65 -34.07 -17.73
N TRP A 151 -30.57 -33.81 -17.00
CA TRP A 151 -29.60 -34.82 -16.57
C TRP A 151 -30.08 -35.61 -15.35
N PHE A 152 -31.09 -35.12 -14.63
CA PHE A 152 -31.62 -35.68 -13.39
C PHE A 152 -33.08 -36.13 -13.48
N LYS A 153 -33.61 -36.31 -14.69
CA LYS A 153 -35.05 -36.62 -14.90
C LYS A 153 -35.53 -37.85 -14.12
N ASP A 154 -34.65 -38.83 -13.99
CA ASP A 154 -34.99 -40.13 -13.39
C ASP A 154 -34.45 -40.24 -11.94
N PHE A 155 -33.93 -39.14 -11.37
CA PHE A 155 -33.41 -39.09 -10.01
C PHE A 155 -34.31 -38.20 -9.14
N PHE A 156 -34.21 -38.42 -7.82
CA PHE A 156 -34.86 -37.60 -6.80
C PHE A 156 -34.26 -36.18 -6.66
N ILE A 157 -33.16 -35.90 -7.38
CA ILE A 157 -32.46 -34.62 -7.40
C ILE A 157 -33.17 -33.65 -8.36
N LYS A 158 -33.56 -32.49 -7.84
CA LYS A 158 -34.21 -31.42 -8.63
C LYS A 158 -33.23 -30.45 -9.27
N SER A 159 -32.15 -30.13 -8.56
CA SER A 159 -31.05 -29.32 -9.09
C SER A 159 -29.72 -29.63 -8.40
N LEU A 160 -28.65 -29.37 -9.13
CA LEU A 160 -27.29 -29.43 -8.64
C LEU A 160 -26.53 -28.20 -9.16
N ASP A 161 -26.06 -27.40 -8.22
CA ASP A 161 -25.24 -26.23 -8.51
C ASP A 161 -23.83 -26.47 -7.97
N LEU A 162 -22.83 -26.25 -8.81
CA LEU A 162 -21.42 -26.29 -8.47
C LEU A 162 -20.88 -24.87 -8.49
N GLY A 163 -20.15 -24.47 -7.46
CA GLY A 163 -19.60 -23.13 -7.38
C GLY A 163 -18.17 -23.11 -6.87
N PHE A 164 -17.47 -22.13 -7.33
CA PHE A 164 -16.17 -21.70 -6.85
C PHE A 164 -16.28 -20.25 -6.39
N GLU A 165 -15.71 -19.94 -5.24
CA GLU A 165 -15.57 -18.57 -4.75
C GLU A 165 -14.12 -18.29 -4.36
N GLY A 166 -13.70 -17.08 -4.58
CA GLY A 166 -12.40 -16.60 -4.13
C GLY A 166 -12.53 -15.20 -3.55
N ARG A 167 -11.78 -14.92 -2.47
CA ARG A 167 -11.77 -13.62 -1.81
C ARG A 167 -10.36 -13.08 -1.69
N ASN A 168 -10.24 -11.75 -1.75
CA ASN A 168 -8.96 -11.02 -1.74
C ASN A 168 -7.97 -11.55 -2.80
N LEU A 169 -8.46 -11.84 -4.00
CA LEU A 169 -7.72 -12.59 -5.01
C LEU A 169 -6.55 -11.79 -5.59
N TRP A 170 -6.73 -10.51 -5.79
CA TRP A 170 -5.75 -9.72 -6.50
C TRP A 170 -5.74 -8.25 -6.06
N LEU A 171 -4.59 -7.79 -5.62
CA LEU A 171 -4.29 -6.37 -5.47
C LEU A 171 -3.84 -5.86 -6.84
N ILE A 172 -4.78 -5.26 -7.58
CA ILE A 172 -4.57 -4.81 -8.97
C ILE A 172 -3.62 -3.62 -9.00
N LYS A 173 -3.81 -2.68 -8.05
CA LYS A 173 -2.99 -1.48 -7.90
C LYS A 173 -2.85 -1.12 -6.43
N SER A 174 -1.65 -0.69 -6.04
CA SER A 174 -1.36 -0.09 -4.74
C SER A 174 -0.23 0.93 -4.90
N HIS A 175 -0.24 1.97 -4.10
CA HIS A 175 0.86 2.93 -4.00
C HIS A 175 1.72 2.67 -2.76
N VAL A 176 1.27 1.81 -1.86
CA VAL A 176 2.05 1.40 -0.69
C VAL A 176 2.93 0.22 -1.07
N PRO A 177 4.27 0.32 -0.90
CA PRO A 177 5.17 -0.79 -1.20
C PRO A 177 5.15 -1.85 -0.10
N HIS A 178 5.39 -3.10 -0.45
CA HIS A 178 5.70 -4.24 0.43
C HIS A 178 4.60 -4.72 1.37
N ILE A 179 3.57 -3.94 1.65
CA ILE A 179 2.48 -4.28 2.57
C ILE A 179 1.11 -4.24 1.90
N ASP A 180 0.11 -4.77 2.56
CA ASP A 180 -1.29 -4.59 2.17
C ASP A 180 -1.74 -3.16 2.53
N PRO A 181 -2.26 -2.35 1.60
CA PRO A 181 -2.69 -0.97 1.85
C PRO A 181 -3.87 -0.86 2.83
N GLU A 182 -4.54 -1.96 3.17
CA GLU A 182 -5.59 -2.01 4.19
C GLU A 182 -5.07 -2.40 5.57
N ALA A 183 -3.78 -2.70 5.68
CA ALA A 183 -3.19 -3.04 6.95
C ALA A 183 -3.32 -1.86 7.92
N ASN A 184 -3.75 -2.14 9.15
CA ASN A 184 -3.91 -1.17 10.21
C ASN A 184 -3.42 -1.78 11.53
N PHE A 185 -2.54 -1.08 12.24
CA PHE A 185 -1.97 -1.55 13.50
C PHE A 185 -3.01 -1.63 14.63
N PHE A 186 -3.93 -0.69 14.67
CA PHE A 186 -4.94 -0.58 15.75
C PHE A 186 -6.24 -1.32 15.45
N GLY A 187 -6.30 -2.12 14.39
CA GLY A 187 -7.49 -2.84 13.98
C GLY A 187 -8.61 -1.90 13.52
N THR A 188 -9.86 -2.17 13.95
CA THR A 188 -11.04 -1.37 13.58
C THR A 188 -11.31 -0.22 14.55
N ALA A 189 -10.41 0.06 15.48
CA ALA A 189 -10.55 1.19 16.39
C ALA A 189 -10.36 2.51 15.63
N GLU A 190 -11.23 3.47 15.85
CA GLU A 190 -11.18 4.80 15.21
C GLU A 190 -9.89 5.56 15.55
N ILE A 191 -9.27 5.23 16.69
CA ILE A 191 -8.00 5.83 17.11
C ILE A 191 -6.86 5.04 16.49
N GLY A 192 -6.08 5.70 15.62
CA GLY A 192 -4.88 5.13 15.02
C GLY A 192 -5.04 4.60 13.59
N GLU A 193 -6.13 4.94 12.90
CA GLU A 193 -6.20 4.77 11.45
C GLU A 193 -5.02 5.49 10.77
N GLY A 194 -4.60 4.96 9.61
CA GLY A 194 -3.50 5.53 8.84
C GLY A 194 -2.11 5.20 9.38
N VAL A 195 -2.00 4.25 10.33
CA VAL A 195 -0.71 3.74 10.84
C VAL A 195 -0.68 2.22 10.72
N GLU A 196 0.36 1.73 10.07
CA GLU A 196 0.65 0.30 9.96
C GLU A 196 2.01 0.00 10.59
N PHE A 197 2.13 -1.10 11.33
CA PHE A 197 3.38 -1.57 11.90
C PHE A 197 3.35 -3.09 12.10
N ASN A 198 4.16 -3.82 11.32
CA ASN A 198 4.28 -5.29 11.37
C ASN A 198 2.93 -6.03 11.29
N SER A 199 1.98 -5.46 10.55
CA SER A 199 0.66 -6.03 10.39
C SER A 199 0.70 -7.28 9.52
N ILE A 200 -0.10 -8.28 9.87
CA ILE A 200 -0.24 -9.49 9.06
C ILE A 200 -1.03 -9.12 7.79
N PRO A 201 -0.53 -9.48 6.60
CA PRO A 201 -1.23 -9.18 5.35
C PRO A 201 -2.56 -9.94 5.27
N ALA A 202 -3.52 -9.38 4.54
CA ALA A 202 -4.80 -10.01 4.29
C ALA A 202 -4.62 -11.36 3.57
N THR A 203 -5.40 -12.36 3.98
CA THR A 203 -5.34 -13.71 3.41
C THR A 203 -6.18 -13.79 2.13
N ARG A 204 -5.72 -14.57 1.16
CA ARG A 204 -6.54 -15.06 0.05
C ARG A 204 -7.28 -16.30 0.50
N SER A 205 -8.56 -16.40 0.17
CA SER A 205 -9.34 -17.61 0.43
C SER A 205 -10.00 -18.12 -0.85
N PHE A 206 -10.10 -19.44 -0.93
CA PHE A 206 -10.75 -20.14 -2.02
C PHE A 206 -11.74 -21.12 -1.42
N GLY A 207 -12.95 -21.16 -1.97
CA GLY A 207 -14.02 -22.04 -1.55
C GLY A 207 -14.64 -22.76 -2.73
N PHE A 208 -15.09 -23.98 -2.48
CA PHE A 208 -15.95 -24.71 -3.40
C PHE A 208 -17.28 -24.94 -2.69
N ASN A 209 -18.36 -24.68 -3.40
CA ASN A 209 -19.69 -24.96 -2.90
C ASN A 209 -20.43 -25.94 -3.82
N LEU A 210 -21.21 -26.78 -3.20
CA LEU A 210 -22.10 -27.72 -3.87
C LEU A 210 -23.48 -27.59 -3.23
N LYS A 211 -24.45 -27.18 -4.03
CA LYS A 211 -25.84 -27.06 -3.59
C LYS A 211 -26.69 -28.11 -4.30
N LEU A 212 -27.24 -29.01 -3.53
CA LEU A 212 -28.15 -30.06 -3.99
C LEU A 212 -29.56 -29.74 -3.52
N THR A 213 -30.53 -29.80 -4.43
CA THR A 213 -31.93 -29.70 -4.09
C THR A 213 -32.62 -31.03 -4.41
N LEU A 214 -33.35 -31.60 -3.44
CA LEU A 214 -34.06 -32.86 -3.50
C LEU A 214 -35.55 -32.67 -3.85
#